data_21e9783436f413b722e07f8986cc111d
#
_entry.id   21e9783436f413b722e07f8986cc111d
#
_cell.length_a   1.000
_cell.length_b   1.000
_cell.length_c   1.000
_cell.angle_alpha   90.00
_cell.angle_beta   90.00
_cell.angle_gamma   90.00
#
_symmetry.space_group_name_H-M   'P 1'
#
loop_
_entity.id
_entity.type
_entity.pdbx_description
1 polymer ?
#
loop_
_entity_poly.entity_id
_entity_poly.type
_entity_poly.pdbx_seq_one_letter_code
_entity_poly.pdbx_strand_id
1 'polypeptide(L)'
;MIKELCEYIEDNTDFTVGTDLFALSEDTDSVDDCIIIAEPSPGLADALLTDTRQVPLVAYARSTDKHTARTNAYAVFDALHGIFQVSLPVVGSGPIYLCNISCSTPYYLGLDESERRAVYAMPFDVHVTNML
;
A
#
# COMPACT_ATOMS: atom_id res chain seq x y z
N MET A 1 7.80 1.78 -8.53
CA MET A 1 6.93 0.66 -8.11
C MET A 1 5.79 1.10 -7.19
N ILE A 2 6.05 1.92 -6.18
CA ILE A 2 5.01 2.37 -5.23
C ILE A 2 3.93 3.22 -5.90
N LYS A 3 4.31 4.09 -6.83
CA LYS A 3 3.35 4.89 -7.60
C LYS A 3 2.39 4.00 -8.39
N GLU A 4 2.92 3.01 -9.07
CA GLU A 4 2.15 2.05 -9.87
C GLU A 4 1.25 1.19 -8.97
N LEU A 5 1.74 0.84 -7.79
CA LEU A 5 0.95 0.12 -6.79
C LEU A 5 -0.23 0.97 -6.30
N CYS A 6 -0.01 2.25 -6.04
CA CYS A 6 -1.09 3.17 -5.66
C CYS A 6 -2.12 3.31 -6.77
N GLU A 7 -1.70 3.37 -8.02
CA GLU A 7 -2.62 3.38 -9.17
C GLU A 7 -3.46 2.10 -9.23
N TYR A 8 -2.83 0.95 -8.95
CA TYR A 8 -3.56 -0.32 -8.88
C TYR A 8 -4.60 -0.32 -7.75
N ILE A 9 -4.27 0.21 -6.58
CA ILE A 9 -5.21 0.34 -5.47
C ILE A 9 -6.36 1.28 -5.86
N GLU A 10 -6.07 2.40 -6.50
CA GLU A 10 -7.09 3.33 -6.98
C GLU A 10 -8.07 2.65 -7.94
N ASP A 11 -7.56 1.82 -8.86
CA ASP A 11 -8.39 1.13 -9.85
C ASP A 11 -9.27 0.04 -9.23
N ASN A 12 -8.92 -0.48 -8.06
CA ASN A 12 -9.61 -1.61 -7.42
C ASN A 12 -10.32 -1.23 -6.11
N THR A 13 -10.35 0.05 -5.77
CA THR A 13 -11.03 0.58 -4.58
C THR A 13 -11.70 1.91 -4.94
N ASP A 14 -12.37 2.53 -3.97
CA ASP A 14 -12.97 3.86 -4.13
C ASP A 14 -12.02 4.99 -3.77
N PHE A 15 -10.76 4.67 -3.41
CA PHE A 15 -9.78 5.69 -3.06
C PHE A 15 -9.18 6.35 -4.30
N THR A 16 -8.82 7.63 -4.18
CA THR A 16 -8.25 8.43 -5.26
C THR A 16 -6.86 8.92 -4.88
N VAL A 17 -5.87 8.64 -5.71
CA VAL A 17 -4.50 9.09 -5.49
C VAL A 17 -4.45 10.62 -5.43
N GLY A 18 -3.82 11.13 -4.38
CA GLY A 18 -3.71 12.57 -4.15
C GLY A 18 -4.86 13.19 -3.38
N THR A 19 -5.95 12.47 -3.16
CA THR A 19 -7.13 12.94 -2.42
C THR A 19 -7.25 12.22 -1.08
N ASP A 20 -7.31 10.90 -1.09
CA ASP A 20 -7.41 10.06 0.11
C ASP A 20 -6.50 8.82 0.05
N LEU A 21 -5.64 8.74 -0.94
CA LEU A 21 -4.63 7.70 -1.10
C LEU A 21 -3.28 8.37 -1.41
N PHE A 22 -2.32 8.19 -0.53
CA PHE A 22 -1.03 8.86 -0.62
C PHE A 22 0.11 7.86 -0.56
N ALA A 23 1.21 8.18 -1.22
CA ALA A 23 2.42 7.37 -1.24
C ALA A 23 3.50 8.03 -0.39
N LEU A 24 4.21 7.20 0.40
CA LEU A 24 5.42 7.57 1.13
C LEU A 24 5.21 8.74 2.10
N SER A 25 6.01 9.81 1.96
CA SER A 25 6.08 10.91 2.90
C SER A 25 5.32 12.15 2.44
N GLU A 26 4.26 11.99 1.65
CA GLU A 26 3.43 13.13 1.25
C GLU A 26 2.78 13.77 2.48
N ASP A 27 2.58 15.09 2.41
CA ASP A 27 1.90 15.82 3.49
C ASP A 27 0.41 15.49 3.49
N THR A 28 -0.01 14.80 4.54
CA THR A 28 -1.39 14.31 4.68
C THR A 28 -2.08 14.88 5.91
N ASP A 29 -1.48 15.83 6.62
CA ASP A 29 -2.00 16.32 7.89
C ASP A 29 -3.39 16.95 7.78
N SER A 30 -3.73 17.50 6.62
CA SER A 30 -5.04 18.13 6.39
C SER A 30 -6.15 17.13 6.05
N VAL A 31 -5.82 15.86 5.83
CA VAL A 31 -6.79 14.84 5.41
C VAL A 31 -7.05 13.88 6.57
N ASP A 32 -8.27 13.84 7.07
CA ASP A 32 -8.63 12.95 8.18
C ASP A 32 -8.79 11.50 7.74
N ASP A 33 -9.54 11.25 6.67
CA ASP A 33 -9.79 9.91 6.16
C ASP A 33 -8.88 9.64 4.97
N CYS A 34 -7.84 8.82 5.16
CA CYS A 34 -6.89 8.53 4.08
C CYS A 34 -6.19 7.19 4.28
N ILE A 35 -5.60 6.73 3.18
CA ILE A 35 -4.69 5.58 3.14
C ILE A 35 -3.30 6.11 2.80
N ILE A 36 -2.29 5.68 3.53
CA ILE A 36 -0.89 6.03 3.30
C ILE A 36 -0.10 4.74 3.08
N ILE A 37 0.56 4.64 1.94
CA ILE A 37 1.46 3.51 1.65
C ILE A 37 2.87 3.95 2.00
N ALA A 38 3.50 3.23 2.90
CA ALA A 38 4.82 3.57 3.43
C ALA A 38 5.81 2.41 3.29
N GLU A 39 7.08 2.77 3.28
CA GLU A 39 8.22 1.86 3.19
C GLU A 39 8.93 1.86 4.53
N PRO A 40 8.57 0.95 5.48
CA PRO A 40 9.10 1.01 6.84
C PRO A 40 10.55 0.54 6.96
N SER A 41 11.03 -0.25 5.99
CA SER A 41 12.38 -0.79 6.01
C SER A 41 12.86 -1.06 4.59
N PRO A 42 14.19 -1.18 4.37
CA PRO A 42 14.71 -1.57 3.06
C PRO A 42 14.24 -2.97 2.67
N GLY A 43 13.97 -3.15 1.38
CA GLY A 43 13.69 -4.47 0.83
C GLY A 43 14.95 -5.31 0.70
N LEU A 44 14.76 -6.61 0.45
CA LEU A 44 15.84 -7.54 0.18
C LEU A 44 15.93 -7.82 -1.30
N ALA A 45 17.13 -7.63 -1.87
CA ALA A 45 17.43 -8.10 -3.21
C ALA A 45 17.81 -9.57 -3.15
N ASP A 46 17.34 -10.35 -4.14
CA ASP A 46 17.73 -11.75 -4.24
C ASP A 46 19.17 -11.86 -4.75
N ALA A 47 20.01 -12.56 -4.01
CA ALA A 47 21.42 -12.74 -4.37
C ALA A 47 21.60 -13.65 -5.59
N LEU A 48 20.64 -14.54 -5.87
CA LEU A 48 20.72 -15.50 -6.98
C LEU A 48 19.94 -15.02 -8.21
N LEU A 49 18.87 -14.24 -8.00
CA LEU A 49 18.02 -13.68 -9.05
C LEU A 49 18.07 -12.16 -8.96
N THR A 50 19.00 -11.55 -9.66
CA THR A 50 19.31 -10.11 -9.51
C THR A 50 18.18 -9.18 -9.93
N ASP A 51 17.22 -9.67 -10.72
CA ASP A 51 16.04 -8.92 -11.16
C ASP A 51 14.82 -9.14 -10.25
N THR A 52 14.97 -9.93 -9.18
CA THR A 52 13.90 -10.24 -8.23
C THR A 52 14.20 -9.62 -6.87
N ARG A 53 13.19 -9.04 -6.24
CA ARG A 53 13.34 -8.45 -4.91
C ARG A 53 12.04 -8.58 -4.12
N GLN A 54 12.19 -8.59 -2.80
CA GLN A 54 11.07 -8.52 -1.87
C GLN A 54 11.05 -7.14 -1.22
N VAL A 55 9.90 -6.48 -1.29
CA VAL A 55 9.72 -5.13 -0.75
C VAL A 55 8.66 -5.18 0.34
N PRO A 56 9.03 -5.00 1.61
CA PRO A 56 8.06 -4.88 2.69
C PRO A 56 7.46 -3.48 2.68
N LEU A 57 6.14 -3.40 2.74
CA LEU A 57 5.40 -2.15 2.75
C LEU A 57 4.35 -2.19 3.85
N VAL A 58 3.83 -1.03 4.22
CA VAL A 58 2.72 -0.92 5.18
C VAL A 58 1.69 0.04 4.62
N ALA A 59 0.42 -0.36 4.67
CA ALA A 59 -0.70 0.52 4.40
C ALA A 59 -1.26 1.01 5.74
N TYR A 60 -1.29 2.32 5.95
CA TYR A 60 -1.91 2.93 7.11
C TYR A 60 -3.25 3.51 6.71
N ALA A 61 -4.32 3.07 7.37
CA ALA A 61 -5.65 3.64 7.21
C ALA A 61 -5.95 4.52 8.41
N ARG A 62 -6.21 5.79 8.17
CA ARG A 62 -6.41 6.80 9.20
C ARG A 62 -7.78 7.44 9.05
N SER A 63 -8.50 7.61 10.18
CA SER A 63 -9.79 8.30 10.20
C SER A 63 -10.09 8.79 11.62
N THR A 64 -10.88 9.85 11.74
CA THR A 64 -11.41 10.28 13.03
C THR A 64 -12.38 9.26 13.62
N ASP A 65 -12.95 8.40 12.79
CA ASP A 65 -13.81 7.29 13.21
C ASP A 65 -13.03 5.97 13.09
N LYS A 66 -12.81 5.30 14.22
CA LYS A 66 -12.07 4.03 14.28
C LYS A 66 -12.70 2.96 13.37
N HIS A 67 -14.02 2.90 13.31
CA HIS A 67 -14.70 1.92 12.47
C HIS A 67 -14.44 2.19 10.98
N THR A 68 -14.44 3.44 10.57
CA THR A 68 -14.11 3.84 9.19
C THR A 68 -12.66 3.50 8.86
N ALA A 69 -11.73 3.76 9.76
CA ALA A 69 -10.32 3.39 9.56
C ALA A 69 -10.17 1.88 9.34
N ARG A 70 -10.84 1.08 10.16
CA ARG A 70 -10.84 -0.38 10.02
C ARG A 70 -11.41 -0.82 8.68
N THR A 71 -12.55 -0.29 8.30
CA THR A 71 -13.21 -0.61 7.04
C THR A 71 -12.32 -0.28 5.84
N ASN A 72 -11.67 0.87 5.87
CA ASN A 72 -10.76 1.30 4.80
C ASN A 72 -9.51 0.41 4.72
N ALA A 73 -8.98 0.00 5.87
CA ALA A 73 -7.83 -0.93 5.90
C ALA A 73 -8.20 -2.27 5.27
N TYR A 74 -9.38 -2.81 5.57
CA TYR A 74 -9.84 -4.06 4.98
C TYR A 74 -10.18 -3.91 3.50
N ALA A 75 -10.59 -2.75 3.04
CA ALA A 75 -10.79 -2.50 1.61
C ALA A 75 -9.47 -2.64 0.84
N VAL A 76 -8.38 -2.11 1.38
CA VAL A 76 -7.05 -2.27 0.78
C VAL A 76 -6.58 -3.73 0.89
N PHE A 77 -6.81 -4.37 2.02
CA PHE A 77 -6.50 -5.79 2.20
C PHE A 77 -7.18 -6.65 1.14
N ASP A 78 -8.47 -6.46 0.92
CA ASP A 78 -9.23 -7.23 -0.06
C ASP A 78 -8.75 -6.98 -1.49
N ALA A 79 -8.26 -5.77 -1.79
CA ALA A 79 -7.74 -5.42 -3.10
C ALA A 79 -6.37 -6.04 -3.37
N LEU A 80 -5.53 -6.23 -2.35
CA LEU A 80 -4.13 -6.63 -2.51
C LEU A 80 -3.83 -8.07 -2.12
N HIS A 81 -4.52 -8.61 -1.12
CA HIS A 81 -4.16 -9.93 -0.58
C HIS A 81 -4.39 -11.03 -1.61
N GLY A 82 -3.38 -11.87 -1.76
CA GLY A 82 -3.46 -13.01 -2.65
C GLY A 82 -3.26 -12.68 -4.13
N ILE A 83 -2.86 -11.46 -4.46
CA ILE A 83 -2.53 -11.09 -5.85
C ILE A 83 -1.34 -11.91 -6.31
N PHE A 84 -1.51 -12.55 -7.46
CA PHE A 84 -0.49 -13.42 -8.05
C PHE A 84 -0.25 -13.02 -9.49
N GLN A 85 1.02 -12.74 -9.82
CA GLN A 85 1.46 -12.38 -11.17
C GLN A 85 0.71 -11.20 -11.78
N VAL A 86 0.45 -10.16 -10.99
CA VAL A 86 -0.11 -8.93 -11.52
C VAL A 86 1.01 -8.06 -12.09
N SER A 87 0.75 -7.47 -13.25
CA SER A 87 1.70 -6.55 -13.90
C SER A 87 1.40 -5.11 -13.46
N LEU A 88 2.45 -4.38 -13.09
CA LEU A 88 2.35 -2.96 -12.76
C LEU A 88 3.30 -2.16 -13.67
N PRO A 89 2.87 -1.11 -14.36
CA PRO A 89 1.48 -0.62 -14.41
C PRO A 89 0.58 -1.57 -15.17
N VAL A 90 -0.70 -1.59 -14.81
CA VAL A 90 -1.69 -2.46 -15.45
C VAL A 90 -1.88 -2.06 -16.92
N VAL A 91 -1.86 -0.75 -17.18
CA VAL A 91 -1.96 -0.18 -18.53
C VAL A 91 -1.00 1.00 -18.59
N GLY A 92 -0.23 1.10 -19.67
CA GLY A 92 0.59 2.27 -19.89
C GLY A 92 2.02 1.99 -20.27
N SER A 93 2.81 3.04 -20.29
CA SER A 93 4.23 3.02 -20.59
C SER A 93 5.06 3.06 -19.32
N GLY A 94 6.28 2.59 -19.40
CA GLY A 94 7.22 2.58 -18.30
C GLY A 94 7.67 1.17 -17.95
N PRO A 95 8.50 1.03 -16.89
CA PRO A 95 8.94 -0.28 -16.46
C PRO A 95 7.73 -1.10 -15.98
N ILE A 96 7.70 -2.35 -16.40
CA ILE A 96 6.67 -3.31 -16.02
C ILE A 96 7.21 -4.15 -14.89
N TYR A 97 6.46 -4.23 -13.79
CA TYR A 97 6.80 -5.05 -12.64
C TYR A 97 5.79 -6.19 -12.53
N LEU A 98 6.29 -7.41 -12.51
CA LEU A 98 5.45 -8.57 -12.20
C LEU A 98 5.49 -8.79 -10.70
N CYS A 99 4.32 -8.73 -10.05
CA CYS A 99 4.23 -8.69 -8.60
C CYS A 99 3.37 -9.82 -8.06
N ASN A 100 3.81 -10.39 -6.93
CA ASN A 100 3.00 -11.22 -6.06
C ASN A 100 2.88 -10.50 -4.72
N ILE A 101 1.67 -10.36 -4.19
CA ILE A 101 1.42 -9.58 -3.00
C ILE A 101 0.78 -10.46 -1.92
N SER A 102 1.38 -10.44 -0.73
CA SER A 102 0.89 -11.15 0.44
C SER A 102 0.73 -10.17 1.59
N CYS A 103 -0.48 -10.08 2.13
CA CYS A 103 -0.82 -9.13 3.18
C CYS A 103 -1.05 -9.82 4.52
N SER A 104 -0.62 -9.16 5.60
CA SER A 104 -1.08 -9.50 6.94
C SER A 104 -2.44 -8.87 7.20
N THR A 105 -3.23 -9.47 8.11
CA THR A 105 -4.52 -8.88 8.47
C THR A 105 -4.33 -7.50 9.08
N PRO A 106 -5.17 -6.51 8.75
CA PRO A 106 -5.10 -5.20 9.39
C PRO A 106 -5.29 -5.27 10.90
N TYR A 107 -4.57 -4.41 11.62
CA TYR A 107 -4.70 -4.32 13.07
C TYR A 107 -4.68 -2.86 13.52
N TYR A 108 -5.29 -2.61 14.69
CA TYR A 108 -5.32 -1.28 15.27
C TYR A 108 -3.95 -0.90 15.82
N LEU A 109 -3.38 0.18 15.29
CA LEU A 109 -2.06 0.67 15.71
C LEU A 109 -2.15 1.64 16.90
N GLY A 110 -3.23 2.41 17.00
CA GLY A 110 -3.41 3.43 18.01
C GLY A 110 -3.90 4.73 17.40
N LEU A 111 -3.86 5.79 18.20
CA LEU A 111 -4.17 7.14 17.73
C LEU A 111 -2.92 7.76 17.08
N ASP A 112 -3.14 8.67 16.14
CA ASP A 112 -2.04 9.43 15.54
C ASP A 112 -1.45 10.45 16.54
N GLU A 113 -0.44 11.21 16.10
CA GLU A 113 0.23 12.19 16.96
C GLU A 113 -0.70 13.26 17.48
N SER A 114 -1.76 13.59 16.77
CA SER A 114 -2.77 14.56 17.20
C SER A 114 -3.76 13.99 18.23
N GLU A 115 -3.69 12.68 18.53
CA GLU A 115 -4.62 11.95 19.38
C GLU A 115 -6.09 12.06 18.96
N ARG A 116 -6.33 12.40 17.70
CA ARG A 116 -7.65 12.66 17.15
C ARG A 116 -8.12 11.59 16.18
N ARG A 117 -7.18 10.96 15.48
CA ARG A 117 -7.47 10.01 14.40
C ARG A 117 -6.98 8.63 14.75
N ALA A 118 -7.82 7.63 14.57
CA ALA A 118 -7.46 6.23 14.73
C ALA A 118 -6.68 5.77 13.49
N VAL A 119 -5.68 4.91 13.70
CA VAL A 119 -4.84 4.37 12.64
C VAL A 119 -4.88 2.84 12.70
N TYR A 120 -5.21 2.22 11.57
CA TYR A 120 -5.02 0.79 11.34
C TYR A 120 -3.82 0.59 10.43
N ALA A 121 -3.02 -0.42 10.74
CA ALA A 121 -1.86 -0.79 9.93
C ALA A 121 -2.08 -2.14 9.28
N MET A 122 -1.62 -2.26 8.03
CA MET A 122 -1.66 -3.52 7.29
C MET A 122 -0.30 -3.72 6.63
N PRO A 123 0.60 -4.49 7.26
CA PRO A 123 1.86 -4.86 6.63
C PRO A 123 1.63 -5.80 5.46
N PHE A 124 2.41 -5.62 4.40
CA PHE A 124 2.37 -6.53 3.26
C PHE A 124 3.72 -6.60 2.56
N ASP A 125 3.94 -7.71 1.88
CA ASP A 125 5.16 -7.94 1.11
C ASP A 125 4.82 -7.99 -0.37
N VAL A 126 5.61 -7.29 -1.17
CA VAL A 126 5.53 -7.31 -2.62
C VAL A 126 6.77 -8.02 -3.16
N HIS A 127 6.58 -9.17 -3.77
CA HIS A 127 7.63 -9.84 -4.53
C HIS A 127 7.60 -9.30 -5.96
N VAL A 128 8.68 -8.64 -6.34
CA VAL A 128 8.79 -7.93 -7.62
C VAL A 128 9.83 -8.60 -8.49
N THR A 129 9.43 -8.91 -9.72
CA THR A 129 10.36 -9.28 -10.80
C THR A 129 10.27 -8.21 -11.88
N ASN A 130 11.39 -7.59 -12.23
CA ASN A 130 11.39 -6.60 -13.31
C ASN A 130 11.18 -7.31 -14.64
N MET A 131 10.19 -6.86 -15.38
CA MET A 131 9.94 -7.27 -16.75
C MET A 131 10.29 -6.10 -17.66
N LEU A 132 11.13 -6.36 -18.60
CA LEU A 132 11.53 -5.37 -19.60
C LEU A 132 10.60 -5.37 -20.80
#